data_8fdc36d251cd2bc7d75f51177270d8ae
#
_entry.id   8fdc36d251cd2bc7d75f51177270d8ae
#
_cell.length_a   1.000
_cell.length_b   1.000
_cell.length_c   1.000
_cell.angle_alpha   90.00
_cell.angle_beta   90.00
_cell.angle_gamma   90.00
#
_symmetry.space_group_name_H-M   'P 1'
#
loop_
_entity.id
_entity.type
_entity.pdbx_description
1 polymer ?
#
loop_
_entity_poly.entity_id
_entity_poly.type
_entity_poly.pdbx_seq_one_letter_code
_entity_poly.pdbx_strand_id
1 'polypeptide(L)'
;MPAVPCSLSPVPCVFVNGVLPVDKPVGPTSHDAVAAVRRALRTREVGHTGTLDPFASGLLLICLGPATRLAEYLTGLPKTYVATMRLGETTDTDDLTGDVVSVSLAWQGIDAAAVEAALASQLGTIEQLPPIFSAKKVGGERMYAAARRGEAVERKPSTVTVHSIRLLSVDLPDVEFEVECGAGTYIRAIARDVGEMLGVGGHLRALRRTRVGTHSVEGAVPIDALGDEDRVRAATIAPLDAVSHLPRVVVDEAGIAALRHGRAVPAADDVPEARPLALASAEGELLAIAERAGGEVRPRKVFLRPQA
;
A
#
# COMPACT_ATOMS: atom_id res chain seq x y z
N MET A 1 -55.33 -18.70 5.40
CA MET A 1 -54.21 -18.34 4.54
C MET A 1 -52.99 -19.07 5.01
N PRO A 2 -52.35 -19.98 4.24
CA PRO A 2 -51.12 -20.63 4.66
C PRO A 2 -49.93 -19.67 4.53
N ALA A 3 -49.11 -19.61 5.56
CA ALA A 3 -47.86 -18.85 5.59
C ALA A 3 -46.87 -19.47 4.60
N VAL A 4 -46.39 -18.67 3.69
CA VAL A 4 -45.28 -19.03 2.76
C VAL A 4 -43.99 -19.05 3.59
N PRO A 5 -43.26 -20.17 3.69
CA PRO A 5 -41.96 -20.18 4.35
C PRO A 5 -40.96 -19.44 3.45
N CYS A 6 -40.45 -18.32 3.97
CA CYS A 6 -39.33 -17.63 3.38
C CYS A 6 -38.07 -18.50 3.61
N SER A 7 -37.75 -19.39 2.67
CA SER A 7 -36.52 -20.13 2.64
C SER A 7 -35.40 -19.19 2.11
N LEU A 8 -34.81 -18.41 3.02
CA LEU A 8 -33.52 -17.82 2.77
C LEU A 8 -32.49 -18.94 2.74
N SER A 9 -32.20 -19.45 1.55
CA SER A 9 -31.05 -20.32 1.32
C SER A 9 -29.81 -19.55 1.80
N PRO A 10 -28.97 -20.14 2.67
CA PRO A 10 -27.70 -19.50 3.00
C PRO A 10 -26.90 -19.39 1.72
N VAL A 11 -26.71 -18.16 1.23
CA VAL A 11 -25.77 -17.88 0.13
C VAL A 11 -24.42 -18.39 0.61
N PRO A 12 -23.76 -19.32 -0.10
CA PRO A 12 -22.50 -19.88 0.34
C PRO A 12 -21.50 -18.74 0.53
N CYS A 13 -20.89 -18.70 1.71
CA CYS A 13 -19.79 -17.80 2.01
C CYS A 13 -18.69 -18.09 0.98
N VAL A 14 -18.53 -17.22 -0.02
CA VAL A 14 -17.50 -17.39 -1.03
C VAL A 14 -16.15 -17.25 -0.32
N PHE A 15 -15.47 -18.37 -0.13
CA PHE A 15 -14.12 -18.38 0.44
C PHE A 15 -13.17 -17.73 -0.58
N VAL A 16 -12.96 -16.45 -0.43
CA VAL A 16 -12.03 -15.68 -1.28
C VAL A 16 -10.67 -15.67 -0.60
N ASN A 17 -9.66 -16.27 -1.26
CA ASN A 17 -8.27 -16.23 -0.85
C ASN A 17 -7.45 -15.53 -1.94
N GLY A 18 -6.87 -14.38 -1.62
CA GLY A 18 -6.09 -13.61 -2.58
C GLY A 18 -5.90 -12.16 -2.17
N VAL A 19 -5.49 -11.35 -3.12
CA VAL A 19 -5.32 -9.91 -2.94
C VAL A 19 -6.28 -9.18 -3.86
N LEU A 20 -7.19 -8.39 -3.27
CA LEU A 20 -8.16 -7.58 -3.98
C LEU A 20 -7.63 -6.15 -4.12
N PRO A 21 -7.35 -5.68 -5.36
CA PRO A 21 -7.13 -4.27 -5.62
C PRO A 21 -8.42 -3.48 -5.44
N VAL A 22 -8.42 -2.51 -4.55
CA VAL A 22 -9.56 -1.63 -4.29
C VAL A 22 -9.19 -0.19 -4.65
N ASP A 23 -10.02 0.51 -5.42
CA ASP A 23 -9.90 1.94 -5.65
C ASP A 23 -10.63 2.68 -4.52
N LYS A 24 -9.85 3.19 -3.57
CA LYS A 24 -10.36 3.95 -2.44
C LYS A 24 -10.69 5.38 -2.88
N PRO A 25 -11.93 5.88 -2.72
CA PRO A 25 -12.23 7.28 -2.95
C PRO A 25 -11.64 8.17 -1.87
N VAL A 26 -11.67 9.47 -2.10
CA VAL A 26 -11.44 10.50 -1.07
C VAL A 26 -12.52 10.40 0.01
N GLY A 27 -12.14 10.61 1.27
CA GLY A 27 -13.02 10.64 2.45
C GLY A 27 -12.82 9.45 3.40
N PRO A 28 -13.13 8.21 3.01
CA PRO A 28 -12.95 7.05 3.88
C PRO A 28 -11.49 6.82 4.27
N THR A 29 -11.27 6.31 5.48
CA THR A 29 -9.96 5.78 5.89
C THR A 29 -9.67 4.43 5.23
N SER A 30 -8.41 3.99 5.24
CA SER A 30 -8.06 2.63 4.81
C SER A 30 -8.73 1.54 5.67
N HIS A 31 -9.04 1.83 6.94
CA HIS A 31 -9.78 0.92 7.82
C HIS A 31 -11.27 0.84 7.43
N ASP A 32 -11.86 1.95 6.99
CA ASP A 32 -13.25 1.95 6.49
C ASP A 32 -13.35 1.12 5.20
N ALA A 33 -12.36 1.19 4.33
CA ALA A 33 -12.27 0.33 3.14
C ALA A 33 -12.20 -1.16 3.52
N VAL A 34 -11.36 -1.53 4.50
CA VAL A 34 -11.30 -2.90 5.03
C VAL A 34 -12.65 -3.31 5.63
N ALA A 35 -13.31 -2.41 6.38
CA ALA A 35 -14.62 -2.69 6.96
C ALA A 35 -15.70 -2.89 5.88
N ALA A 36 -15.64 -2.11 4.78
CA ALA A 36 -16.54 -2.28 3.63
C ALA A 36 -16.35 -3.65 2.97
N VAL A 37 -15.09 -4.06 2.71
CA VAL A 37 -14.77 -5.39 2.15
C VAL A 37 -15.23 -6.51 3.09
N ARG A 38 -15.01 -6.38 4.41
CA ARG A 38 -15.49 -7.37 5.39
C ARG A 38 -17.00 -7.57 5.35
N ARG A 39 -17.76 -6.47 5.21
CA ARG A 39 -19.22 -6.53 5.11
C ARG A 39 -19.67 -7.16 3.79
N ALA A 40 -19.09 -6.70 2.66
CA ALA A 40 -19.47 -7.18 1.34
C ALA A 40 -19.19 -8.68 1.17
N LEU A 41 -18.01 -9.15 1.59
CA LEU A 41 -17.58 -10.54 1.44
C LEU A 41 -17.92 -11.44 2.64
N ARG A 42 -18.56 -10.89 3.68
CA ARG A 42 -18.96 -11.62 4.89
C ARG A 42 -17.81 -12.40 5.54
N THR A 43 -16.60 -11.85 5.50
CA THR A 43 -15.39 -12.46 6.09
C THR A 43 -14.70 -11.55 7.08
N ARG A 44 -14.05 -12.12 8.10
CA ARG A 44 -13.28 -11.38 9.10
C ARG A 44 -11.79 -11.27 8.74
N GLU A 45 -11.29 -12.20 7.94
CA GLU A 45 -9.89 -12.27 7.55
C GLU A 45 -9.61 -11.31 6.39
N VAL A 46 -9.50 -10.02 6.72
CA VAL A 46 -9.24 -8.95 5.76
C VAL A 46 -8.23 -7.98 6.35
N GLY A 47 -7.19 -7.65 5.59
CA GLY A 47 -6.16 -6.68 5.95
C GLY A 47 -5.69 -5.88 4.74
N HIS A 48 -5.10 -4.71 4.93
CA HIS A 48 -4.52 -3.91 3.84
C HIS A 48 -2.99 -3.86 3.94
N THR A 49 -2.31 -3.53 2.83
CA THR A 49 -0.84 -3.55 2.71
C THR A 49 -0.18 -2.18 2.73
N GLY A 50 -0.89 -1.14 3.14
CA GLY A 50 -0.34 0.22 3.20
C GLY A 50 -1.43 1.26 3.30
N THR A 51 -1.38 2.08 4.33
CA THR A 51 -2.35 3.14 4.61
C THR A 51 -2.38 4.18 3.49
N LEU A 52 -3.57 4.65 3.15
CA LEU A 52 -3.83 5.90 2.46
C LEU A 52 -4.52 6.85 3.43
N ASP A 53 -4.10 8.10 3.44
CA ASP A 53 -4.76 9.15 4.21
C ASP A 53 -6.21 9.35 3.74
N PRO A 54 -7.12 9.90 4.57
CA PRO A 54 -8.52 10.11 4.18
C PRO A 54 -8.68 10.99 2.93
N PHE A 55 -7.86 12.05 2.80
CA PHE A 55 -7.90 12.94 1.63
C PHE A 55 -7.31 12.31 0.36
N ALA A 56 -6.51 11.23 0.49
CA ALA A 56 -5.92 10.53 -0.64
C ALA A 56 -6.88 9.49 -1.23
N SER A 57 -6.75 9.23 -2.53
CA SER A 57 -7.49 8.22 -3.28
C SER A 57 -6.57 7.18 -3.92
N GLY A 58 -7.17 6.20 -4.58
CA GLY A 58 -6.46 5.26 -5.45
C GLY A 58 -6.23 3.88 -4.83
N LEU A 59 -5.25 3.18 -5.37
CA LEU A 59 -5.02 1.76 -5.14
C LEU A 59 -4.75 1.41 -3.68
N LEU A 60 -5.60 0.57 -3.11
CA LEU A 60 -5.41 -0.07 -1.82
C LEU A 60 -5.47 -1.59 -2.01
N LEU A 61 -4.34 -2.28 -1.84
CA LEU A 61 -4.31 -3.73 -1.89
C LEU A 61 -4.86 -4.32 -0.60
N ILE A 62 -5.92 -5.10 -0.71
CA ILE A 62 -6.62 -5.75 0.41
C ILE A 62 -6.41 -7.26 0.33
N CYS A 63 -5.74 -7.81 1.32
CA CYS A 63 -5.54 -9.25 1.47
C CYS A 63 -6.77 -9.91 2.08
N LEU A 64 -7.19 -11.05 1.53
CA LEU A 64 -8.39 -11.81 1.89
C LEU A 64 -8.02 -13.22 2.35
N GLY A 65 -8.60 -13.67 3.45
CA GLY A 65 -8.38 -15.00 4.00
C GLY A 65 -6.90 -15.26 4.34
N PRO A 66 -6.38 -16.46 4.08
CA PRO A 66 -4.97 -16.80 4.33
C PRO A 66 -3.96 -15.84 3.70
N ALA A 67 -4.31 -15.16 2.58
CA ALA A 67 -3.45 -14.17 1.94
C ALA A 67 -3.18 -12.92 2.82
N THR A 68 -3.92 -12.70 3.92
CA THR A 68 -3.59 -11.66 4.91
C THR A 68 -2.17 -11.82 5.46
N ARG A 69 -1.64 -13.04 5.47
CA ARG A 69 -0.26 -13.35 5.88
C ARG A 69 0.80 -12.91 4.87
N LEU A 70 0.38 -12.51 3.65
CA LEU A 70 1.26 -11.95 2.61
C LEU A 70 1.47 -10.44 2.77
N ALA A 71 0.71 -9.77 3.64
CA ALA A 71 0.72 -8.31 3.77
C ALA A 71 2.12 -7.73 3.98
N GLU A 72 2.99 -8.39 4.73
CA GLU A 72 4.37 -7.92 4.98
C GLU A 72 5.21 -7.86 3.70
N TYR A 73 5.04 -8.81 2.77
CA TYR A 73 5.79 -8.87 1.50
C TYR A 73 5.28 -7.83 0.49
N LEU A 74 4.04 -7.39 0.63
CA LEU A 74 3.41 -6.38 -0.24
C LEU A 74 3.60 -4.95 0.30
N THR A 75 3.68 -4.79 1.63
CA THR A 75 3.85 -3.48 2.28
C THR A 75 5.17 -2.81 1.89
N GLY A 76 6.24 -3.60 1.68
CA GLY A 76 7.56 -3.11 1.30
C GLY A 76 7.70 -2.67 -0.15
N LEU A 77 6.74 -2.98 -1.03
CA LEU A 77 6.82 -2.66 -2.46
C LEU A 77 6.86 -1.15 -2.70
N PRO A 78 7.52 -0.67 -3.78
CA PRO A 78 7.46 0.72 -4.19
C PRO A 78 6.03 1.14 -4.54
N LYS A 79 5.73 2.42 -4.43
CA LYS A 79 4.42 3.01 -4.75
C LYS A 79 4.59 4.17 -5.70
N THR A 80 3.68 4.27 -6.66
CA THR A 80 3.58 5.42 -7.56
C THR A 80 2.35 6.24 -7.20
N TYR A 81 2.52 7.55 -7.19
CA TYR A 81 1.46 8.52 -6.90
C TYR A 81 1.42 9.60 -7.97
N VAL A 82 0.22 10.07 -8.28
CA VAL A 82 -0.01 11.37 -8.89
C VAL A 82 -0.45 12.30 -7.77
N ALA A 83 0.20 13.44 -7.66
CA ALA A 83 0.06 14.38 -6.56
C ALA A 83 -0.07 15.81 -7.07
N THR A 84 -0.96 16.58 -6.46
CA THR A 84 -1.06 18.04 -6.67
C THR A 84 -0.61 18.74 -5.41
N MET A 85 0.47 19.51 -5.47
CA MET A 85 0.87 20.44 -4.40
C MET A 85 0.40 21.84 -4.70
N ARG A 86 0.11 22.59 -3.65
CA ARG A 86 -0.16 24.02 -3.71
C ARG A 86 1.01 24.79 -3.11
N LEU A 87 1.58 25.69 -3.88
CA LEU A 87 2.62 26.60 -3.43
C LEU A 87 2.03 27.85 -2.79
N GLY A 88 2.78 28.48 -1.91
CA GLY A 88 2.40 29.74 -1.27
C GLY A 88 1.48 29.59 -0.06
N GLU A 89 1.19 28.38 0.38
CA GLU A 89 0.38 28.11 1.57
C GLU A 89 0.95 26.90 2.31
N THR A 90 1.07 27.00 3.64
CA THR A 90 1.46 25.88 4.50
C THR A 90 0.33 25.53 5.44
N THR A 91 0.18 24.24 5.77
CA THR A 91 -0.79 23.74 6.75
C THR A 91 -0.09 22.93 7.83
N ASP A 92 -0.71 22.78 8.99
CA ASP A 92 -0.17 22.04 10.13
C ASP A 92 -0.09 20.51 9.90
N THR A 93 -0.83 19.98 8.89
CA THR A 93 -0.83 18.57 8.48
C THR A 93 0.02 18.28 7.26
N ASP A 94 0.60 19.30 6.63
CA ASP A 94 1.26 19.23 5.32
C ASP A 94 0.31 18.79 4.18
N ASP A 95 -1.04 18.86 4.39
CA ASP A 95 -2.08 18.55 3.40
C ASP A 95 -3.29 19.48 3.53
N LEU A 96 -4.24 19.38 2.58
CA LEU A 96 -5.42 20.25 2.51
C LEU A 96 -6.38 20.15 3.71
N THR A 97 -6.21 19.17 4.61
CA THR A 97 -7.14 18.96 5.74
C THR A 97 -6.71 19.67 7.01
N GLY A 98 -5.49 20.23 7.02
CA GLY A 98 -4.96 21.00 8.14
C GLY A 98 -5.39 22.46 8.15
N ASP A 99 -5.16 23.09 9.30
CA ASP A 99 -5.34 24.53 9.42
C ASP A 99 -4.18 25.27 8.73
N VAL A 100 -4.50 26.38 8.04
CA VAL A 100 -3.50 27.21 7.37
C VAL A 100 -2.61 27.89 8.39
N VAL A 101 -1.31 27.67 8.27
CA VAL A 101 -0.28 28.22 9.17
C VAL A 101 0.32 29.50 8.59
N SER A 102 0.60 29.54 7.28
CA SER A 102 1.15 30.70 6.60
C SER A 102 0.68 30.82 5.16
N VAL A 103 0.66 32.04 4.64
CA VAL A 103 0.35 32.34 3.24
C VAL A 103 1.40 33.30 2.68
N SER A 104 1.88 33.01 1.47
CA SER A 104 2.84 33.83 0.73
C SER A 104 2.37 34.04 -0.71
N LEU A 105 2.41 35.25 -1.23
CA LEU A 105 2.14 35.54 -2.65
C LEU A 105 3.42 35.47 -3.51
N ALA A 106 4.57 35.17 -2.93
CA ALA A 106 5.85 35.09 -3.65
C ALA A 106 5.88 33.97 -4.71
N TRP A 107 4.95 33.02 -4.65
CA TRP A 107 4.78 32.00 -5.69
C TRP A 107 4.54 32.59 -7.09
N GLN A 108 4.01 33.83 -7.18
CA GLN A 108 3.77 34.52 -8.46
C GLN A 108 5.07 34.79 -9.24
N GLY A 109 6.22 34.78 -8.56
CA GLY A 109 7.54 34.91 -9.17
C GLY A 109 8.23 33.58 -9.49
N ILE A 110 7.59 32.43 -9.22
CA ILE A 110 8.14 31.11 -9.51
C ILE A 110 7.85 30.73 -10.95
N ASP A 111 8.84 30.16 -11.63
CA ASP A 111 8.65 29.59 -12.96
C ASP A 111 8.72 28.04 -12.95
N ALA A 112 8.32 27.43 -14.06
CA ALA A 112 8.28 25.98 -14.17
C ALA A 112 9.68 25.33 -14.01
N ALA A 113 10.74 26.00 -14.44
CA ALA A 113 12.10 25.48 -14.32
C ALA A 113 12.57 25.43 -12.87
N ALA A 114 12.22 26.43 -12.06
CA ALA A 114 12.48 26.42 -10.61
C ALA A 114 11.72 25.29 -9.91
N VAL A 115 10.46 25.06 -10.28
CA VAL A 115 9.65 23.94 -9.75
C VAL A 115 10.28 22.58 -10.12
N GLU A 116 10.67 22.41 -11.39
CA GLU A 116 11.29 21.17 -11.86
C GLU A 116 12.61 20.89 -11.13
N ALA A 117 13.45 21.92 -10.95
CA ALA A 117 14.71 21.80 -10.21
C ALA A 117 14.46 21.43 -8.73
N ALA A 118 13.47 22.04 -8.08
CA ALA A 118 13.11 21.74 -6.70
C ALA A 118 12.55 20.30 -6.55
N LEU A 119 11.72 19.83 -7.49
CA LEU A 119 11.27 18.44 -7.53
C LEU A 119 12.44 17.47 -7.75
N ALA A 120 13.34 17.78 -8.70
CA ALA A 120 14.51 16.95 -8.99
C ALA A 120 15.44 16.77 -7.78
N SER A 121 15.52 17.75 -6.88
CA SER A 121 16.30 17.63 -5.64
C SER A 121 15.78 16.57 -4.67
N GLN A 122 14.53 16.15 -4.83
CA GLN A 122 13.92 15.09 -4.02
C GLN A 122 14.22 13.69 -4.57
N LEU A 123 14.94 13.56 -5.69
CA LEU A 123 15.27 12.26 -6.29
C LEU A 123 16.40 11.57 -5.54
N GLY A 124 16.33 10.24 -5.44
CA GLY A 124 17.33 9.39 -4.82
C GLY A 124 17.06 9.11 -3.33
N THR A 125 18.13 8.93 -2.58
CA THR A 125 18.03 8.66 -1.14
C THR A 125 18.08 9.97 -0.37
N ILE A 126 17.00 10.30 0.33
CA ILE A 126 16.84 11.55 1.07
C ILE A 126 16.49 11.31 2.54
N GLU A 127 16.84 12.27 3.39
CA GLU A 127 16.38 12.35 4.76
C GLU A 127 15.08 13.16 4.82
N GLN A 128 14.00 12.51 5.24
CA GLN A 128 12.68 13.12 5.29
C GLN A 128 12.18 13.23 6.73
N LEU A 129 11.76 14.40 7.14
CA LEU A 129 11.07 14.62 8.41
C LEU A 129 9.58 14.27 8.24
N PRO A 130 9.07 13.20 8.89
CA PRO A 130 7.68 12.81 8.75
C PRO A 130 6.71 13.92 9.15
N PRO A 131 5.50 14.01 8.52
CA PRO A 131 4.44 14.87 9.02
C PRO A 131 4.09 14.57 10.48
N ILE A 132 3.62 15.58 11.23
CA ILE A 132 3.22 15.42 12.65
C ILE A 132 2.12 14.34 12.76
N PHE A 133 1.16 14.39 11.82
CA PHE A 133 0.08 13.41 11.73
C PHE A 133 0.49 12.23 10.85
N SER A 134 1.25 11.29 11.41
CA SER A 134 1.69 10.09 10.68
C SER A 134 1.40 8.79 11.45
N ALA A 135 1.34 7.68 10.70
CA ALA A 135 1.15 6.34 11.26
C ALA A 135 2.42 5.77 11.92
N LYS A 136 3.55 6.48 11.85
CA LYS A 136 4.82 6.08 12.44
C LYS A 136 4.69 5.98 13.96
N LYS A 137 5.29 4.96 14.56
CA LYS A 137 5.32 4.80 16.01
C LYS A 137 6.59 5.42 16.57
N VAL A 138 6.45 6.23 17.61
CA VAL A 138 7.56 6.76 18.44
C VAL A 138 7.27 6.35 19.88
N GLY A 139 8.22 5.68 20.52
CA GLY A 139 8.01 5.18 21.90
C GLY A 139 6.91 4.11 22.04
N GLY A 140 6.54 3.42 20.93
CA GLY A 140 5.47 2.40 20.94
C GLY A 140 4.08 2.94 20.60
N GLU A 141 3.86 4.26 20.62
CA GLU A 141 2.60 4.91 20.28
C GLU A 141 2.64 5.53 18.88
N ARG A 142 1.48 5.56 18.19
CA ARG A 142 1.37 6.20 16.88
C ARG A 142 1.43 7.73 17.03
N MET A 143 2.28 8.42 16.27
CA MET A 143 2.43 9.89 16.30
C MET A 143 1.10 10.62 16.14
N TYR A 144 0.21 10.13 15.28
CA TYR A 144 -1.13 10.65 15.08
C TYR A 144 -1.97 10.71 16.38
N ALA A 145 -1.83 9.71 17.28
CA ALA A 145 -2.59 9.68 18.52
C ALA A 145 -2.08 10.73 19.53
N ALA A 146 -0.76 10.87 19.64
CA ALA A 146 -0.13 11.87 20.49
C ALA A 146 -0.40 13.31 19.99
N ALA A 147 -0.29 13.54 18.68
CA ALA A 147 -0.57 14.84 18.06
C ALA A 147 -2.00 15.32 18.29
N ARG A 148 -3.00 14.41 18.20
CA ARG A 148 -4.41 14.74 18.51
C ARG A 148 -4.65 15.14 19.97
N ARG A 149 -3.80 14.73 20.91
CA ARG A 149 -3.86 15.15 22.32
C ARG A 149 -3.12 16.45 22.57
N GLY A 150 -2.55 17.08 21.53
CA GLY A 150 -1.75 18.30 21.68
C GLY A 150 -0.37 18.06 22.30
N GLU A 151 0.09 16.80 22.35
CA GLU A 151 1.40 16.46 22.90
C GLU A 151 2.50 16.78 21.89
N ALA A 152 3.61 17.36 22.39
CA ALA A 152 4.78 17.58 21.56
C ALA A 152 5.42 16.24 21.16
N VAL A 153 5.35 15.91 19.86
CA VAL A 153 5.95 14.69 19.33
C VAL A 153 7.29 15.01 18.73
N GLU A 154 8.37 14.46 19.31
CA GLU A 154 9.71 14.53 18.72
C GLU A 154 9.73 13.75 17.41
N ARG A 155 9.84 14.47 16.27
CA ARG A 155 9.98 13.86 14.95
C ARG A 155 11.46 13.58 14.68
N LYS A 156 11.77 12.35 14.27
CA LYS A 156 13.11 11.98 13.82
C LYS A 156 13.12 11.79 12.32
N PRO A 157 14.08 12.37 11.60
CA PRO A 157 14.26 12.10 10.19
C PRO A 157 14.31 10.61 9.90
N SER A 158 13.89 10.22 8.72
CA SER A 158 14.01 8.85 8.23
C SER A 158 14.50 8.85 6.80
N THR A 159 15.46 7.99 6.53
CA THR A 159 15.97 7.76 5.18
C THR A 159 14.90 7.08 4.34
N VAL A 160 14.56 7.69 3.20
CA VAL A 160 13.62 7.16 2.22
C VAL A 160 14.23 7.25 0.84
N THR A 161 13.67 6.52 -0.13
CA THR A 161 14.16 6.54 -1.52
C THR A 161 13.05 6.97 -2.45
N VAL A 162 13.31 7.99 -3.25
CA VAL A 162 12.49 8.42 -4.38
C VAL A 162 13.15 7.88 -5.66
N HIS A 163 12.47 6.93 -6.32
CA HIS A 163 13.01 6.25 -7.50
C HIS A 163 12.88 7.09 -8.76
N SER A 164 11.75 7.79 -8.90
CA SER A 164 11.52 8.76 -9.96
C SER A 164 10.58 9.86 -9.49
N ILE A 165 10.74 11.05 -10.06
CA ILE A 165 9.82 12.17 -9.88
C ILE A 165 9.74 12.94 -11.20
N ARG A 166 8.52 13.28 -11.62
CA ARG A 166 8.28 13.89 -12.92
C ARG A 166 7.21 14.97 -12.79
N LEU A 167 7.53 16.17 -13.22
CA LEU A 167 6.57 17.26 -13.35
C LEU A 167 5.54 16.91 -14.44
N LEU A 168 4.26 17.03 -14.16
CA LEU A 168 3.16 16.80 -15.10
C LEU A 168 2.61 18.11 -15.64
N SER A 169 2.26 19.03 -14.73
CA SER A 169 1.75 20.35 -15.11
C SER A 169 2.06 21.40 -14.04
N VAL A 170 2.12 22.66 -14.47
CA VAL A 170 2.27 23.85 -13.63
C VAL A 170 1.15 24.81 -13.96
N ASP A 171 0.23 24.98 -13.04
CA ASP A 171 -0.87 25.96 -13.09
C ASP A 171 -0.89 26.70 -11.75
N LEU A 172 0.14 27.56 -11.58
CA LEU A 172 0.42 28.20 -10.31
C LEU A 172 -0.83 28.88 -9.69
N PRO A 173 -1.06 28.67 -8.39
CA PRO A 173 -0.15 28.07 -7.40
C PRO A 173 -0.15 26.53 -7.33
N ASP A 174 -0.92 25.84 -8.16
CA ASP A 174 -1.02 24.38 -8.15
C ASP A 174 -0.01 23.75 -9.12
N VAL A 175 0.66 22.68 -8.66
CA VAL A 175 1.67 21.92 -9.42
C VAL A 175 1.33 20.44 -9.32
N GLU A 176 1.17 19.79 -10.47
CA GLU A 176 0.96 18.34 -10.54
C GLU A 176 2.23 17.59 -10.89
N PHE A 177 2.52 16.53 -10.16
CA PHE A 177 3.68 15.68 -10.38
C PHE A 177 3.38 14.21 -10.12
N GLU A 178 4.14 13.35 -10.79
CA GLU A 178 4.15 11.92 -10.52
C GLU A 178 5.42 11.55 -9.76
N VAL A 179 5.29 10.66 -8.77
CA VAL A 179 6.42 10.20 -7.98
C VAL A 179 6.31 8.70 -7.73
N GLU A 180 7.43 7.98 -7.98
CA GLU A 180 7.61 6.59 -7.53
C GLU A 180 8.61 6.57 -6.38
N CYS A 181 8.24 5.94 -5.27
CA CYS A 181 9.06 5.95 -4.06
C CYS A 181 8.97 4.64 -3.28
N GLY A 182 9.97 4.41 -2.46
CA GLY A 182 10.03 3.30 -1.51
C GLY A 182 8.97 3.41 -0.40
N ALA A 183 8.77 2.31 0.29
CA ALA A 183 7.87 2.27 1.44
C ALA A 183 8.34 3.24 2.54
N GLY A 184 7.39 3.90 3.19
CA GLY A 184 7.67 4.85 4.28
C GLY A 184 7.88 6.30 3.83
N THR A 185 7.90 6.58 2.51
CA THR A 185 7.96 7.95 1.98
C THR A 185 6.63 8.66 2.16
N TYR A 186 6.68 9.91 2.65
CA TYR A 186 5.52 10.79 2.81
C TYR A 186 5.50 11.82 1.67
N ILE A 187 4.52 11.71 0.78
CA ILE A 187 4.38 12.66 -0.35
C ILE A 187 4.01 14.06 0.17
N ARG A 188 3.34 14.13 1.31
CA ARG A 188 3.07 15.40 2.02
C ARG A 188 4.35 16.14 2.39
N ALA A 189 5.35 15.41 2.88
CA ALA A 189 6.65 16.00 3.20
C ALA A 189 7.40 16.44 1.93
N ILE A 190 7.28 15.72 0.79
CA ILE A 190 7.84 16.20 -0.49
C ILE A 190 7.25 17.55 -0.87
N ALA A 191 5.91 17.72 -0.79
CA ALA A 191 5.25 18.98 -1.12
C ALA A 191 5.70 20.14 -0.20
N ARG A 192 5.80 19.90 1.10
CA ARG A 192 6.34 20.83 2.08
C ARG A 192 7.79 21.23 1.74
N ASP A 193 8.66 20.23 1.59
CA ASP A 193 10.10 20.45 1.42
C ASP A 193 10.41 21.17 0.09
N VAL A 194 9.67 20.87 -0.99
CA VAL A 194 9.73 21.61 -2.26
C VAL A 194 9.27 23.07 -2.07
N GLY A 195 8.16 23.30 -1.38
CA GLY A 195 7.68 24.66 -1.09
C GLY A 195 8.65 25.47 -0.22
N GLU A 196 9.29 24.85 0.76
CA GLU A 196 10.34 25.44 1.58
C GLU A 196 11.58 25.78 0.75
N MET A 197 12.02 24.89 -0.14
CA MET A 197 13.16 25.14 -1.03
C MET A 197 12.92 26.31 -1.97
N LEU A 198 11.69 26.47 -2.47
CA LEU A 198 11.28 27.61 -3.29
C LEU A 198 11.07 28.90 -2.48
N GLY A 199 11.16 28.85 -1.14
CA GLY A 199 10.99 29.99 -0.24
C GLY A 199 9.57 30.50 -0.10
N VAL A 200 8.58 29.75 -0.57
CA VAL A 200 7.17 30.19 -0.61
C VAL A 200 6.25 29.36 0.30
N GLY A 201 6.73 28.19 0.76
CA GLY A 201 5.92 27.20 1.43
C GLY A 201 5.04 26.39 0.47
N GLY A 202 4.54 25.25 0.95
CA GLY A 202 3.69 24.38 0.15
C GLY A 202 3.05 23.28 0.99
N HIS A 203 1.92 22.75 0.52
CA HIS A 203 1.27 21.58 1.09
C HIS A 203 0.64 20.73 -0.01
N LEU A 204 0.26 19.51 0.33
CA LEU A 204 -0.34 18.57 -0.61
C LEU A 204 -1.86 18.82 -0.70
N ARG A 205 -2.37 19.13 -1.90
CA ARG A 205 -3.79 19.38 -2.15
C ARG A 205 -4.55 18.14 -2.60
N ALA A 206 -3.91 17.29 -3.40
CA ALA A 206 -4.49 16.03 -3.85
C ALA A 206 -3.43 14.94 -3.94
N LEU A 207 -3.85 13.69 -3.69
CA LEU A 207 -2.99 12.53 -3.77
C LEU A 207 -3.77 11.33 -4.29
N ARG A 208 -3.27 10.69 -5.34
CA ARG A 208 -3.81 9.45 -5.86
C ARG A 208 -2.70 8.41 -6.00
N ARG A 209 -2.81 7.28 -5.29
CA ARG A 209 -1.91 6.16 -5.49
C ARG A 209 -2.32 5.36 -6.70
N THR A 210 -1.49 5.37 -7.74
CA THR A 210 -1.78 4.71 -9.01
C THR A 210 -1.22 3.29 -9.06
N ARG A 211 -0.12 3.01 -8.32
CA ARG A 211 0.54 1.68 -8.33
C ARG A 211 1.08 1.28 -6.96
N VAL A 212 1.18 -0.03 -6.74
CA VAL A 212 1.92 -0.69 -5.65
C VAL A 212 2.68 -1.85 -6.28
N GLY A 213 4.00 -1.75 -6.41
CA GLY A 213 4.81 -2.67 -7.20
C GLY A 213 4.28 -2.77 -8.63
N THR A 214 3.98 -3.99 -9.08
CA THR A 214 3.41 -4.26 -10.40
C THR A 214 1.89 -4.06 -10.48
N HIS A 215 1.21 -3.89 -9.33
CA HIS A 215 -0.25 -3.76 -9.29
C HIS A 215 -0.65 -2.32 -9.62
N SER A 216 -1.61 -2.16 -10.54
CA SER A 216 -2.16 -0.86 -10.98
C SER A 216 -3.54 -0.62 -10.37
N VAL A 217 -3.93 0.66 -10.26
CA VAL A 217 -5.30 1.06 -9.93
C VAL A 217 -6.28 0.77 -11.07
N GLU A 218 -5.77 0.59 -12.28
CA GLU A 218 -6.57 0.18 -13.43
C GLU A 218 -7.15 -1.21 -13.19
N GLY A 219 -8.48 -1.33 -13.30
CA GLY A 219 -9.18 -2.58 -12.97
C GLY A 219 -9.42 -2.84 -11.48
N ALA A 220 -8.96 -1.96 -10.58
CA ALA A 220 -9.31 -2.03 -9.17
C ALA A 220 -10.83 -1.86 -8.95
N VAL A 221 -11.36 -2.52 -7.92
CA VAL A 221 -12.79 -2.47 -7.60
C VAL A 221 -13.07 -1.21 -6.77
N PRO A 222 -13.93 -0.29 -7.24
CA PRO A 222 -14.40 0.81 -6.41
C PRO A 222 -15.13 0.31 -5.15
N ILE A 223 -15.05 1.04 -4.05
CA ILE A 223 -15.68 0.63 -2.78
C ILE A 223 -17.18 0.44 -2.90
N ASP A 224 -17.86 1.24 -3.69
CA ASP A 224 -19.31 1.15 -3.95
C ASP A 224 -19.70 -0.04 -4.82
N ALA A 225 -18.76 -0.61 -5.58
CA ALA A 225 -18.95 -1.80 -6.41
C ALA A 225 -18.59 -3.12 -5.71
N LEU A 226 -18.23 -3.11 -4.43
CA LEU A 226 -17.89 -4.33 -3.68
C LEU A 226 -19.03 -5.33 -3.52
N GLY A 227 -20.28 -4.93 -3.79
CA GLY A 227 -21.45 -5.82 -3.81
C GLY A 227 -21.57 -6.68 -5.07
N ASP A 228 -20.83 -6.38 -6.12
CA ASP A 228 -20.74 -7.18 -7.35
C ASP A 228 -19.73 -8.32 -7.16
N GLU A 229 -20.24 -9.50 -6.80
CA GLU A 229 -19.40 -10.67 -6.47
C GLU A 229 -18.57 -11.14 -7.68
N ASP A 230 -19.09 -11.05 -8.90
CA ASP A 230 -18.38 -11.47 -10.12
C ASP A 230 -17.22 -10.52 -10.41
N ARG A 231 -17.45 -9.24 -10.28
CA ARG A 231 -16.39 -8.21 -10.41
C ARG A 231 -15.30 -8.38 -9.36
N VAL A 232 -15.68 -8.59 -8.11
CA VAL A 232 -14.71 -8.83 -7.01
C VAL A 232 -13.91 -10.09 -7.27
N ARG A 233 -14.57 -11.17 -7.71
CA ARG A 233 -13.89 -12.43 -8.03
C ARG A 233 -12.90 -12.27 -9.19
N ALA A 234 -13.33 -11.62 -10.28
CA ALA A 234 -12.50 -11.37 -11.45
C ALA A 234 -11.27 -10.48 -11.15
N ALA A 235 -11.43 -9.50 -10.25
CA ALA A 235 -10.36 -8.59 -9.86
C ALA A 235 -9.43 -9.18 -8.78
N THR A 236 -9.84 -10.25 -8.09
CA THR A 236 -9.02 -10.83 -7.02
C THR A 236 -7.82 -11.57 -7.60
N ILE A 237 -6.63 -11.12 -7.24
CA ILE A 237 -5.34 -11.67 -7.66
C ILE A 237 -5.05 -12.92 -6.82
N ALA A 238 -4.65 -14.01 -7.46
CA ALA A 238 -4.25 -15.22 -6.76
C ALA A 238 -3.03 -14.98 -5.85
N PRO A 239 -2.89 -15.70 -4.73
CA PRO A 239 -1.80 -15.47 -3.78
C PRO A 239 -0.40 -15.54 -4.38
N LEU A 240 -0.16 -16.46 -5.33
CA LEU A 240 1.13 -16.61 -6.00
C LEU A 240 1.44 -15.41 -6.91
N ASP A 241 0.44 -14.94 -7.68
CA ASP A 241 0.59 -13.81 -8.59
C ASP A 241 0.79 -12.50 -7.82
N ALA A 242 0.14 -12.38 -6.65
CA ALA A 242 0.29 -11.21 -5.80
C ALA A 242 1.73 -11.02 -5.29
N VAL A 243 2.49 -12.10 -5.17
CA VAL A 243 3.90 -12.09 -4.75
C VAL A 243 4.87 -12.40 -5.90
N SER A 244 4.49 -12.09 -7.15
CA SER A 244 5.30 -12.35 -8.35
C SER A 244 6.69 -11.67 -8.35
N HIS A 245 6.91 -10.68 -7.48
CA HIS A 245 8.21 -10.06 -7.24
C HIS A 245 9.19 -10.95 -6.45
N LEU A 246 8.71 -12.04 -5.83
CA LEU A 246 9.55 -13.02 -5.16
C LEU A 246 10.02 -14.10 -6.15
N PRO A 247 11.25 -14.59 -6.03
CA PRO A 247 11.70 -15.76 -6.78
C PRO A 247 10.78 -16.94 -6.52
N ARG A 248 10.37 -17.63 -7.60
CA ARG A 248 9.47 -18.78 -7.55
C ARG A 248 10.25 -20.09 -7.64
N VAL A 249 9.89 -21.03 -6.77
CA VAL A 249 10.41 -22.41 -6.80
C VAL A 249 9.22 -23.36 -6.86
N VAL A 250 9.18 -24.22 -7.86
CA VAL A 250 8.18 -25.29 -7.97
C VAL A 250 8.66 -26.49 -7.19
N VAL A 251 7.80 -27.04 -6.34
CA VAL A 251 8.10 -28.22 -5.53
C VAL A 251 7.27 -29.42 -5.99
N ASP A 252 7.85 -30.60 -5.89
CA ASP A 252 7.22 -31.88 -6.20
C ASP A 252 6.29 -32.35 -5.07
N GLU A 253 5.65 -33.50 -5.26
CA GLU A 253 4.75 -34.11 -4.26
C GLU A 253 5.45 -34.41 -2.93
N ALA A 254 6.72 -34.83 -2.98
CA ALA A 254 7.51 -35.12 -1.77
C ALA A 254 7.77 -33.83 -0.97
N GLY A 255 8.10 -32.74 -1.68
CA GLY A 255 8.22 -31.39 -1.10
C GLY A 255 6.91 -30.89 -0.53
N ILE A 256 5.78 -31.07 -1.22
CA ILE A 256 4.45 -30.70 -0.71
C ILE A 256 4.14 -31.47 0.59
N ALA A 257 4.44 -32.78 0.64
CA ALA A 257 4.25 -33.58 1.85
C ALA A 257 5.15 -33.09 3.01
N ALA A 258 6.39 -32.70 2.72
CA ALA A 258 7.28 -32.09 3.72
C ALA A 258 6.74 -30.77 4.26
N LEU A 259 6.29 -29.87 3.37
CA LEU A 259 5.75 -28.56 3.72
C LEU A 259 4.48 -28.67 4.58
N ARG A 260 3.64 -29.67 4.39
CA ARG A 260 2.44 -29.93 5.24
C ARG A 260 2.81 -30.13 6.72
N HIS A 261 4.00 -30.66 6.97
CA HIS A 261 4.54 -30.84 8.31
C HIS A 261 5.50 -29.72 8.75
N GLY A 262 5.56 -28.62 7.98
CA GLY A 262 6.45 -27.50 8.26
C GLY A 262 7.94 -27.85 8.11
N ARG A 263 8.27 -28.93 7.39
CA ARG A 263 9.67 -29.38 7.19
C ARG A 263 10.28 -28.62 6.01
N ALA A 264 11.61 -28.51 6.04
CA ALA A 264 12.38 -27.99 4.93
C ALA A 264 12.31 -28.94 3.72
N VAL A 265 12.53 -28.37 2.53
CA VAL A 265 12.67 -29.09 1.28
C VAL A 265 14.09 -28.89 0.73
N PRO A 266 14.67 -29.86 -0.01
CA PRO A 266 15.97 -29.65 -0.65
C PRO A 266 15.97 -28.43 -1.55
N ALA A 267 17.05 -27.65 -1.51
CA ALA A 267 17.23 -26.52 -2.42
C ALA A 267 17.92 -27.00 -3.69
N ALA A 268 17.39 -26.65 -4.86
CA ALA A 268 18.14 -26.73 -6.10
C ALA A 268 19.24 -25.66 -6.13
N ASP A 269 20.31 -25.88 -6.90
CA ASP A 269 21.50 -25.02 -6.90
C ASP A 269 21.22 -23.58 -7.39
N ASP A 270 20.22 -23.41 -8.24
CA ASP A 270 19.81 -22.13 -8.83
C ASP A 270 18.90 -21.27 -7.91
N VAL A 271 18.48 -21.83 -6.76
CA VAL A 271 17.63 -21.09 -5.82
C VAL A 271 18.45 -20.01 -5.09
N PRO A 272 18.04 -18.73 -5.12
CA PRO A 272 18.78 -17.66 -4.46
C PRO A 272 18.89 -17.85 -2.94
N GLU A 273 20.04 -17.53 -2.35
CA GLU A 273 20.21 -17.54 -0.89
C GLU A 273 19.58 -16.33 -0.21
N ALA A 274 19.15 -16.53 1.04
CA ALA A 274 18.75 -15.50 2.01
C ALA A 274 17.70 -14.47 1.53
N ARG A 275 16.78 -14.85 0.65
CA ARG A 275 15.66 -14.01 0.20
C ARG A 275 14.35 -14.76 0.43
N PRO A 276 13.25 -14.05 0.74
CA PRO A 276 11.95 -14.70 0.71
C PRO A 276 11.68 -15.26 -0.69
N LEU A 277 11.26 -16.53 -0.73
CA LEU A 277 10.95 -17.29 -1.94
C LEU A 277 9.49 -17.71 -1.89
N ALA A 278 8.83 -17.75 -3.04
CA ALA A 278 7.51 -18.32 -3.19
C ALA A 278 7.63 -19.79 -3.62
N LEU A 279 7.26 -20.72 -2.74
CA LEU A 279 7.13 -22.14 -3.09
C LEU A 279 5.77 -22.39 -3.69
N ALA A 280 5.72 -22.95 -4.88
CA ALA A 280 4.50 -23.17 -5.65
C ALA A 280 4.36 -24.64 -6.05
N SER A 281 3.10 -25.08 -6.24
CA SER A 281 2.83 -26.36 -6.91
C SER A 281 3.00 -26.23 -8.43
N ALA A 282 2.99 -27.37 -9.11
CA ALA A 282 3.03 -27.44 -10.58
C ALA A 282 1.78 -26.76 -11.20
N GLU A 283 0.63 -26.77 -10.49
CA GLU A 283 -0.63 -26.16 -10.89
C GLU A 283 -0.68 -24.65 -10.64
N GLY A 284 0.37 -24.07 -10.03
CA GLY A 284 0.47 -22.63 -9.78
C GLY A 284 -0.18 -22.18 -8.47
N GLU A 285 -0.36 -23.04 -7.48
CA GLU A 285 -0.81 -22.65 -6.16
C GLU A 285 0.38 -22.22 -5.27
N LEU A 286 0.22 -21.14 -4.49
CA LEU A 286 1.18 -20.76 -3.47
C LEU A 286 1.10 -21.73 -2.29
N LEU A 287 2.18 -22.47 -2.04
CA LEU A 287 2.27 -23.45 -0.96
C LEU A 287 2.90 -22.86 0.30
N ALA A 288 3.97 -22.08 0.14
CA ALA A 288 4.65 -21.44 1.25
C ALA A 288 5.45 -20.22 0.80
N ILE A 289 5.70 -19.30 1.71
CA ILE A 289 6.84 -18.39 1.63
C ILE A 289 7.95 -18.98 2.47
N ALA A 290 9.14 -19.02 1.92
CA ALA A 290 10.28 -19.73 2.48
C ALA A 290 11.58 -18.91 2.31
N GLU A 291 12.64 -19.36 2.94
CA GLU A 291 13.99 -18.82 2.79
C GLU A 291 14.97 -19.97 2.56
N ARG A 292 15.94 -19.75 1.67
CA ARG A 292 17.05 -20.70 1.51
C ARG A 292 18.05 -20.53 2.66
N ALA A 293 18.47 -21.63 3.24
CA ALA A 293 19.53 -21.72 4.23
C ALA A 293 20.43 -22.92 3.90
N GLY A 294 21.53 -22.65 3.21
CA GLY A 294 22.42 -23.71 2.70
C GLY A 294 21.74 -24.59 1.66
N GLY A 295 21.84 -25.92 1.80
CA GLY A 295 21.24 -26.91 0.88
C GLY A 295 19.73 -27.12 1.05
N GLU A 296 19.02 -26.31 1.86
CA GLU A 296 17.60 -26.49 2.18
C GLU A 296 16.83 -25.17 1.99
N VAL A 297 15.54 -25.31 1.68
CA VAL A 297 14.56 -24.21 1.70
C VAL A 297 13.63 -24.44 2.88
N ARG A 298 13.63 -23.51 3.83
CA ARG A 298 12.86 -23.59 5.07
C ARG A 298 11.60 -22.72 5.00
N PRO A 299 10.40 -23.31 5.19
CA PRO A 299 9.16 -22.56 5.15
C PRO A 299 9.08 -21.58 6.34
N ARG A 300 8.70 -20.34 6.05
CA ARG A 300 8.35 -19.29 7.01
C ARG A 300 6.85 -19.20 7.22
N LYS A 301 6.09 -19.35 6.14
CA LYS A 301 4.62 -19.32 6.15
C LYS A 301 4.09 -20.36 5.18
N VAL A 302 3.29 -21.30 5.68
CA VAL A 302 2.67 -22.36 4.88
C VAL A 302 1.20 -21.99 4.61
N PHE A 303 0.77 -22.10 3.35
CA PHE A 303 -0.59 -21.78 2.86
C PHE A 303 -1.40 -23.02 2.48
N LEU A 304 -0.83 -24.19 2.59
CA LEU A 304 -1.52 -25.46 2.34
C LEU A 304 -2.75 -25.60 3.26
N ARG A 305 -3.86 -26.03 2.66
CA ARG A 305 -5.03 -26.38 3.46
C ARG A 305 -4.73 -27.65 4.27
N PRO A 306 -5.19 -27.74 5.52
CA PRO A 306 -5.22 -29.02 6.21
C PRO A 306 -5.99 -30.01 5.36
N GLN A 307 -5.52 -31.25 5.25
CA GLN A 307 -6.37 -32.32 4.72
C GLN A 307 -7.48 -32.56 5.74
N ALA A 308 -8.71 -32.60 5.22
CA ALA A 308 -9.90 -32.95 6.00
C ALA A 308 -9.81 -34.41 6.50
#